data_0ad9cfab77d4d35b30a9bbb1bb3138ac
#
_entry.id   0ad9cfab77d4d35b30a9bbb1bb3138ac
#
_cell.length_a   1.000
_cell.length_b   1.000
_cell.length_c   1.000
_cell.angle_alpha   90.00
_cell.angle_beta   90.00
_cell.angle_gamma   90.00
#
_symmetry.space_group_name_H-M   'P 1'
#
loop_
_entity.id
_entity.type
_entity.pdbx_description
1 polymer ?
#
loop_
_entity_poly.entity_id
_entity_poly.type
_entity_poly.pdbx_seq_one_letter_code
_entity_poly.pdbx_strand_id
1 'polypeptide(L)'
;MSSRVILIDTISPKVRKREAILRIEELKNLIYTYGDFDIVSIYQKKVSHPNYDYYIGKGKVEEVLKEVLDKDVDYIIINNELKPHQVWNLWELFEKIKAEYIKQHQLNNESYKSDIKRDKKIEIWDRIDLILKIFSKHATTKEAKLEIDLAKIRHMGPRIYRMGEMLSQEGGGIGTRGGGESNISMMRSHLKQEEQRLVREIEECQKTKELQKQDRVKRGLRTVAIVGYTNVGKSAILNALTNKNVYVDDKLFATLDTRIGNLYLPKINKICLVSDTIGFIEDL
;
A
#
# COMPACT_ATOMS: atom_id res chain seq x y z
N MET A 1 -14.73 14.20 8.96
CA MET A 1 -13.76 15.11 8.30
C MET A 1 -12.93 14.25 7.37
N SER A 2 -12.72 14.67 6.13
CA SER A 2 -11.82 13.97 5.20
C SER A 2 -10.37 14.12 5.68
N SER A 3 -9.60 13.04 5.62
CA SER A 3 -8.17 13.07 5.97
C SER A 3 -7.39 13.87 4.91
N ARG A 4 -6.41 14.65 5.33
CA ARG A 4 -5.62 15.52 4.44
C ARG A 4 -4.33 14.84 4.02
N VAL A 5 -4.00 14.91 2.73
CA VAL A 5 -2.87 14.18 2.15
C VAL A 5 -2.00 15.04 1.23
N ILE A 6 -0.69 14.84 1.31
CA ILE A 6 0.28 15.35 0.33
C ILE A 6 0.79 14.18 -0.50
N LEU A 7 0.82 14.35 -1.83
CA LEU A 7 1.32 13.36 -2.76
C LEU A 7 2.72 13.72 -3.24
N ILE A 8 3.61 12.72 -3.28
CA ILE A 8 4.96 12.85 -3.80
C ILE A 8 5.19 11.78 -4.86
N ASP A 9 5.69 12.20 -6.03
CA ASP A 9 6.07 11.29 -7.12
C ASP A 9 7.40 11.71 -7.72
N THR A 10 8.32 10.78 -7.89
CA THR A 10 9.54 11.00 -8.66
C THR A 10 9.52 10.14 -9.91
N ILE A 11 9.83 10.76 -11.03
CA ILE A 11 9.82 10.12 -12.34
C ILE A 11 11.16 10.28 -13.05
N SER A 12 11.50 9.32 -13.90
CA SER A 12 12.69 9.43 -14.74
C SER A 12 12.58 10.65 -15.65
N PRO A 13 13.71 11.36 -15.95
CA PRO A 13 13.72 12.45 -16.93
C PRO A 13 13.22 12.03 -18.32
N LYS A 14 13.31 10.74 -18.66
CA LYS A 14 12.85 10.17 -19.94
C LYS A 14 11.33 10.05 -20.04
N VAL A 15 10.62 10.09 -18.92
CA VAL A 15 9.15 9.99 -18.90
C VAL A 15 8.53 11.19 -19.59
N ARG A 16 7.62 10.94 -20.54
CA ARG A 16 6.90 11.98 -21.27
C ARG A 16 5.89 12.68 -20.37
N LYS A 17 5.59 13.94 -20.66
CA LYS A 17 4.64 14.75 -19.87
C LYS A 17 3.28 14.07 -19.72
N ARG A 18 2.77 13.40 -20.78
CA ARG A 18 1.49 12.69 -20.74
C ARG A 18 1.53 11.51 -19.77
N GLU A 19 2.58 10.72 -19.77
CA GLU A 19 2.77 9.60 -18.85
C GLU A 19 2.88 10.07 -17.40
N ALA A 20 3.60 11.18 -17.17
CA ALA A 20 3.72 11.80 -15.85
C ALA A 20 2.36 12.21 -15.28
N ILE A 21 1.47 12.77 -16.12
CA ILE A 21 0.11 13.12 -15.73
C ILE A 21 -0.70 11.85 -15.39
N LEU A 22 -0.63 10.83 -16.25
CA LEU A 22 -1.36 9.56 -16.03
C LEU A 22 -0.95 8.88 -14.71
N ARG A 23 0.33 8.90 -14.35
CA ARG A 23 0.81 8.36 -13.06
C ARG A 23 0.18 9.06 -11.85
N ILE A 24 0.05 10.38 -11.90
CA ILE A 24 -0.61 11.13 -10.81
C ILE A 24 -2.10 10.83 -10.77
N GLU A 25 -2.77 10.76 -11.93
CA GLU A 25 -4.20 10.42 -11.97
C GLU A 25 -4.45 9.00 -11.46
N GLU A 26 -3.58 8.05 -11.78
CA GLU A 26 -3.66 6.70 -11.22
C GLU A 26 -3.49 6.70 -9.70
N LEU A 27 -2.50 7.45 -9.17
CA LEU A 27 -2.30 7.59 -7.72
C LEU A 27 -3.53 8.19 -7.03
N LYS A 28 -4.12 9.23 -7.60
CA LYS A 28 -5.38 9.81 -7.09
C LYS A 28 -6.51 8.78 -7.06
N ASN A 29 -6.66 8.00 -8.14
CA ASN A 29 -7.69 6.96 -8.21
C ASN A 29 -7.46 5.85 -7.16
N LEU A 30 -6.21 5.48 -6.88
CA LEU A 30 -5.88 4.56 -5.78
C LEU A 30 -6.31 5.14 -4.43
N ILE A 31 -5.98 6.39 -4.17
CA ILE A 31 -6.32 7.08 -2.91
C ILE A 31 -7.83 7.15 -2.72
N TYR A 32 -8.58 7.58 -3.74
CA TYR A 32 -10.05 7.63 -3.69
C TYR A 32 -10.69 6.23 -3.57
N THR A 33 -10.02 5.20 -4.10
CA THR A 33 -10.46 3.81 -3.88
C THR A 33 -10.32 3.40 -2.42
N TYR A 34 -9.27 3.85 -1.74
CA TYR A 34 -9.09 3.58 -0.33
C TYR A 34 -10.08 4.35 0.55
N GLY A 35 -10.30 5.65 0.28
CA GLY A 35 -11.23 6.47 1.06
C GLY A 35 -11.29 7.91 0.59
N ASP A 36 -12.05 8.72 1.34
CA ASP A 36 -12.21 10.14 1.06
C ASP A 36 -11.03 10.92 1.65
N PHE A 37 -10.18 11.41 0.75
CA PHE A 37 -9.02 12.23 1.10
C PHE A 37 -9.11 13.61 0.44
N ASP A 38 -8.69 14.63 1.19
CA ASP A 38 -8.45 15.98 0.67
C ASP A 38 -6.98 16.10 0.25
N ILE A 39 -6.73 16.18 -1.05
CA ILE A 39 -5.37 16.31 -1.61
C ILE A 39 -4.94 17.76 -1.50
N VAL A 40 -4.10 18.06 -0.51
CA VAL A 40 -3.62 19.40 -0.21
C VAL A 40 -2.58 19.90 -1.23
N SER A 41 -1.64 19.04 -1.60
CA SER A 41 -0.55 19.39 -2.53
C SER A 41 -0.02 18.14 -3.24
N ILE A 42 0.53 18.35 -4.44
CA ILE A 42 1.15 17.31 -5.27
C ILE A 42 2.54 17.77 -5.67
N TYR A 43 3.54 16.98 -5.33
CA TYR A 43 4.94 17.21 -5.69
C TYR A 43 5.43 16.13 -6.66
N GLN A 44 5.46 16.45 -7.95
CA GLN A 44 6.03 15.57 -8.96
C GLN A 44 7.35 16.15 -9.47
N LYS A 45 8.44 15.37 -9.39
CA LYS A 45 9.76 15.81 -9.80
C LYS A 45 10.44 14.81 -10.73
N LYS A 46 11.05 15.32 -11.81
CA LYS A 46 11.95 14.53 -12.65
C LYS A 46 13.32 14.42 -12.00
N VAL A 47 13.77 13.20 -11.76
CA VAL A 47 15.08 12.90 -11.18
C VAL A 47 15.71 11.70 -11.89
N SER A 48 17.01 11.74 -12.13
CA SER A 48 17.73 10.59 -12.70
C SER A 48 17.80 9.43 -11.72
N HIS A 49 18.02 9.75 -10.44
CA HIS A 49 18.03 8.79 -9.34
C HIS A 49 17.36 9.42 -8.11
N PRO A 50 16.46 8.70 -7.43
CA PRO A 50 15.94 9.13 -6.15
C PRO A 50 17.07 9.34 -5.14
N ASN A 51 16.88 10.30 -4.24
CA ASN A 51 17.84 10.53 -3.17
C ASN A 51 17.94 9.28 -2.28
N TYR A 52 19.16 8.91 -1.91
CA TYR A 52 19.41 7.69 -1.13
C TYR A 52 18.72 7.74 0.23
N ASP A 53 18.84 8.88 0.96
CA ASP A 53 18.38 8.99 2.34
C ASP A 53 16.91 9.36 2.48
N TYR A 54 16.41 10.25 1.61
CA TYR A 54 15.09 10.87 1.76
C TYR A 54 14.16 10.68 0.56
N TYR A 55 14.55 9.88 -0.43
CA TYR A 55 13.83 9.66 -1.67
C TYR A 55 13.78 10.91 -2.59
N ILE A 56 13.41 12.08 -2.08
CA ILE A 56 13.59 13.40 -2.72
C ILE A 56 14.69 14.17 -2.00
N GLY A 57 15.18 15.27 -2.59
CA GLY A 57 16.24 16.06 -1.97
C GLY A 57 15.84 16.61 -0.59
N LYS A 58 16.74 16.58 0.40
CA LYS A 58 16.48 16.95 1.80
C LYS A 58 15.76 18.28 1.96
N GLY A 59 16.24 19.35 1.29
CA GLY A 59 15.58 20.66 1.38
C GLY A 59 14.13 20.65 0.90
N LYS A 60 13.79 19.81 -0.11
CA LYS A 60 12.39 19.67 -0.54
C LYS A 60 11.55 18.89 0.46
N VAL A 61 12.14 17.90 1.12
CA VAL A 61 11.47 17.20 2.23
C VAL A 61 11.16 18.16 3.36
N GLU A 62 12.12 19.01 3.77
CA GLU A 62 11.92 20.01 4.82
C GLU A 62 10.78 20.98 4.48
N GLU A 63 10.69 21.42 3.22
CA GLU A 63 9.59 22.25 2.74
C GLU A 63 8.23 21.53 2.85
N VAL A 64 8.16 20.28 2.39
CA VAL A 64 6.94 19.46 2.49
C VAL A 64 6.54 19.23 3.95
N LEU A 65 7.49 18.93 4.83
CA LEU A 65 7.20 18.67 6.24
C LEU A 65 6.74 19.93 7.00
N LYS A 66 7.23 21.10 6.64
CA LYS A 66 6.68 22.38 7.14
C LYS A 66 5.24 22.58 6.67
N GLU A 67 4.96 22.31 5.39
CA GLU A 67 3.60 22.39 4.85
C GLU A 67 2.64 21.40 5.55
N VAL A 68 3.12 20.22 5.93
CA VAL A 68 2.35 19.23 6.73
C VAL A 68 1.88 19.85 8.05
N LEU A 69 2.75 20.59 8.74
CA LEU A 69 2.42 21.24 9.99
C LEU A 69 1.49 22.44 9.79
N ASP A 70 1.77 23.27 8.79
CA ASP A 70 0.99 24.49 8.51
C ASP A 70 -0.44 24.16 8.08
N LYS A 71 -0.61 23.15 7.23
CA LYS A 71 -1.89 22.75 6.64
C LYS A 71 -2.55 21.59 7.36
N ASP A 72 -2.03 21.13 8.47
CA ASP A 72 -2.56 20.03 9.28
C ASP A 72 -2.81 18.74 8.49
N VAL A 73 -1.82 18.33 7.73
CA VAL A 73 -1.86 17.13 6.88
C VAL A 73 -1.67 15.86 7.72
N ASP A 74 -2.41 14.79 7.42
CA ASP A 74 -2.38 13.52 8.15
C ASP A 74 -1.49 12.49 7.47
N TYR A 75 -1.40 12.54 6.13
CA TYR A 75 -0.73 11.52 5.32
C TYR A 75 0.22 12.13 4.31
N ILE A 76 1.39 11.53 4.17
CA ILE A 76 2.28 11.70 3.01
C ILE A 76 2.26 10.39 2.22
N ILE A 77 1.83 10.44 0.97
CA ILE A 77 1.78 9.27 0.09
C ILE A 77 2.80 9.44 -1.03
N ILE A 78 3.72 8.50 -1.12
CA ILE A 78 4.80 8.48 -2.11
C ILE A 78 4.51 7.41 -3.15
N ASN A 79 4.45 7.83 -4.43
CA ASN A 79 4.05 6.97 -5.55
C ASN A 79 5.07 5.92 -5.97
N ASN A 80 6.12 5.72 -5.22
CA ASN A 80 7.17 4.74 -5.46
C ASN A 80 7.42 3.94 -4.18
N GLU A 81 8.03 2.79 -4.31
CA GLU A 81 8.47 2.00 -3.16
C GLU A 81 9.58 2.73 -2.39
N LEU A 82 9.48 2.75 -1.08
CA LEU A 82 10.48 3.32 -0.18
C LEU A 82 11.34 2.24 0.47
N LYS A 83 12.63 2.49 0.52
CA LYS A 83 13.54 1.66 1.32
C LYS A 83 13.31 1.88 2.82
N PRO A 84 13.53 0.87 3.67
CA PRO A 84 13.30 0.98 5.11
C PRO A 84 13.96 2.20 5.78
N HIS A 85 15.21 2.52 5.40
CA HIS A 85 15.92 3.67 5.96
C HIS A 85 15.33 5.01 5.50
N GLN A 86 14.74 5.08 4.29
CA GLN A 86 14.10 6.30 3.82
C GLN A 86 12.85 6.65 4.64
N VAL A 87 12.03 5.65 4.96
CA VAL A 87 10.85 5.84 5.81
C VAL A 87 11.26 6.35 7.18
N TRP A 88 12.30 5.74 7.78
CA TRP A 88 12.84 6.19 9.07
C TRP A 88 13.36 7.62 9.01
N ASN A 89 14.22 7.94 8.04
CA ASN A 89 14.81 9.27 7.92
C ASN A 89 13.76 10.36 7.72
N LEU A 90 12.69 10.06 6.96
CA LEU A 90 11.57 10.98 6.78
C LEU A 90 10.81 11.21 8.10
N TRP A 91 10.58 10.15 8.87
CA TRP A 91 9.92 10.24 10.17
C TRP A 91 10.78 11.01 11.19
N GLU A 92 12.08 10.69 11.30
CA GLU A 92 13.03 11.38 12.18
C GLU A 92 13.13 12.88 11.86
N LEU A 93 13.21 13.21 10.56
CA LEU A 93 13.26 14.60 10.13
C LEU A 93 11.94 15.32 10.45
N PHE A 94 10.80 14.64 10.33
CA PHE A 94 9.50 15.20 10.75
C PHE A 94 9.50 15.55 12.24
N GLU A 95 9.93 14.66 13.11
CA GLU A 95 9.96 14.92 14.55
C GLU A 95 10.90 16.09 14.90
N LYS A 96 12.05 16.22 14.22
CA LYS A 96 12.96 17.36 14.37
C LYS A 96 12.28 18.68 13.96
N ILE A 97 11.69 18.73 12.77
CA ILE A 97 11.02 19.93 12.26
C ILE A 97 9.81 20.28 13.13
N LYS A 98 9.05 19.30 13.59
CA LYS A 98 7.93 19.50 14.52
C LYS A 98 8.38 20.13 15.83
N ALA A 99 9.48 19.64 16.41
CA ALA A 99 10.04 20.21 17.63
C ALA A 99 10.49 21.68 17.45
N GLU A 100 11.12 21.99 16.33
CA GLU A 100 11.52 23.37 15.99
C GLU A 100 10.30 24.27 15.76
N TYR A 101 9.30 23.79 15.04
CA TYR A 101 8.03 24.48 14.80
C TYR A 101 7.33 24.84 16.11
N ILE A 102 7.23 23.90 17.04
CA ILE A 102 6.63 24.12 18.35
C ILE A 102 7.38 25.19 19.14
N LYS A 103 8.73 25.14 19.18
CA LYS A 103 9.56 26.15 19.85
C LYS A 103 9.33 27.55 19.29
N GLN A 104 9.30 27.70 17.96
CA GLN A 104 9.08 29.00 17.32
C GLN A 104 7.71 29.59 17.67
N HIS A 105 6.64 28.78 17.69
CA HIS A 105 5.29 29.25 18.02
C HIS A 105 5.11 29.53 19.51
N GLN A 106 5.83 28.84 20.39
CA GLN A 106 5.86 29.18 21.82
C GLN A 106 6.53 30.53 22.08
N LEU A 107 7.62 30.82 21.38
CA LEU A 107 8.33 32.13 21.49
C LEU A 107 7.45 33.29 21.00
N ASN A 108 6.58 33.05 20.03
CA ASN A 108 5.68 34.04 19.46
C ASN A 108 4.34 34.20 20.24
N ASN A 109 4.21 33.61 21.43
CA ASN A 109 2.97 33.59 22.23
C ASN A 109 1.75 32.94 21.54
N GLU A 110 1.98 32.06 20.58
CA GLU A 110 0.96 31.25 19.92
C GLU A 110 0.80 29.86 20.60
N SER A 111 0.62 29.86 21.93
CA SER A 111 0.57 28.63 22.74
C SER A 111 -0.49 27.62 22.23
N TYR A 112 -1.64 28.13 21.78
CA TYR A 112 -2.73 27.27 21.23
C TYR A 112 -2.27 26.46 20.01
N LYS A 113 -1.53 27.07 19.08
CA LYS A 113 -1.00 26.34 17.90
C LYS A 113 0.06 25.32 18.28
N SER A 114 0.92 25.63 19.25
CA SER A 114 1.97 24.74 19.71
C SER A 114 1.41 23.49 20.39
N ASP A 115 0.35 23.63 21.18
CA ASP A 115 -0.27 22.49 21.89
C ASP A 115 -0.99 21.53 20.94
N ILE A 116 -1.75 22.05 19.96
CA ILE A 116 -2.39 21.22 18.94
C ILE A 116 -1.36 20.42 18.11
N LYS A 117 -0.21 21.02 17.77
CA LYS A 117 0.81 20.36 16.96
C LYS A 117 1.71 19.40 17.74
N ARG A 118 1.72 19.47 19.07
CA ARG A 118 2.54 18.61 19.93
C ARG A 118 2.20 17.13 19.74
N ASP A 119 0.92 16.79 19.63
CA ASP A 119 0.43 15.42 19.44
C ASP A 119 0.25 15.05 17.96
N LYS A 120 0.59 15.95 17.03
CA LYS A 120 0.47 15.67 15.59
C LYS A 120 1.34 14.49 15.21
N LYS A 121 0.72 13.48 14.65
CA LYS A 121 1.34 12.32 14.02
C LYS A 121 1.05 12.35 12.53
N ILE A 122 1.98 11.89 11.74
CA ILE A 122 1.77 11.67 10.31
C ILE A 122 1.98 10.20 9.99
N GLU A 123 1.25 9.72 9.00
CA GLU A 123 1.55 8.42 8.40
C GLU A 123 2.23 8.65 7.04
N ILE A 124 3.33 7.96 6.83
CA ILE A 124 4.07 7.98 5.56
C ILE A 124 3.82 6.63 4.89
N TRP A 125 3.11 6.65 3.77
CA TRP A 125 2.83 5.47 2.97
C TRP A 125 3.57 5.54 1.65
N ASP A 126 4.10 4.43 1.22
CA ASP A 126 4.52 4.27 -0.16
C ASP A 126 3.40 3.63 -1.01
N ARG A 127 3.68 3.45 -2.31
CA ARG A 127 2.72 2.87 -3.25
C ARG A 127 2.26 1.47 -2.81
N ILE A 128 3.17 0.64 -2.29
CA ILE A 128 2.87 -0.72 -1.84
C ILE A 128 2.00 -0.69 -0.58
N ASP A 129 2.30 0.18 0.40
CA ASP A 129 1.47 0.37 1.59
C ASP A 129 0.03 0.71 1.20
N LEU A 130 -0.14 1.68 0.28
CA LEU A 130 -1.47 2.11 -0.19
C LEU A 130 -2.24 0.94 -0.84
N ILE A 131 -1.58 0.19 -1.73
CA ILE A 131 -2.20 -0.95 -2.42
C ILE A 131 -2.57 -2.05 -1.42
N LEU A 132 -1.69 -2.40 -0.49
CA LEU A 132 -1.96 -3.40 0.55
C LEU A 132 -3.12 -2.98 1.47
N LYS A 133 -3.25 -1.68 1.78
CA LYS A 133 -4.38 -1.13 2.54
C LYS A 133 -5.69 -1.24 1.75
N ILE A 134 -5.68 -0.92 0.45
CA ILE A 134 -6.83 -1.10 -0.45
C ILE A 134 -7.24 -2.57 -0.48
N PHE A 135 -6.29 -3.48 -0.70
CA PHE A 135 -6.55 -4.92 -0.74
C PHE A 135 -7.12 -5.44 0.58
N SER A 136 -6.57 -5.00 1.72
CA SER A 136 -7.09 -5.36 3.04
C SER A 136 -8.55 -4.96 3.25
N LYS A 137 -8.97 -3.84 2.66
CA LYS A 137 -10.34 -3.34 2.75
C LYS A 137 -11.32 -4.14 1.89
N HIS A 138 -10.85 -4.71 0.77
CA HIS A 138 -11.69 -5.39 -0.22
C HIS A 138 -11.60 -6.93 -0.17
N ALA A 139 -10.62 -7.51 0.52
CA ALA A 139 -10.45 -8.95 0.63
C ALA A 139 -11.59 -9.58 1.42
N THR A 140 -12.28 -10.53 0.81
CA THR A 140 -13.39 -11.26 1.43
C THR A 140 -13.02 -12.70 1.74
N THR A 141 -12.17 -13.35 0.93
CA THR A 141 -11.77 -14.74 1.12
C THR A 141 -10.63 -14.89 2.13
N LYS A 142 -10.59 -16.06 2.79
CA LYS A 142 -9.49 -16.40 3.71
C LYS A 142 -8.13 -16.35 3.02
N GLU A 143 -8.01 -16.91 1.81
CA GLU A 143 -6.76 -16.95 1.06
C GLU A 143 -6.27 -15.54 0.72
N ALA A 144 -7.13 -14.65 0.17
CA ALA A 144 -6.74 -13.27 -0.14
C ALA A 144 -6.26 -12.52 1.11
N LYS A 145 -6.91 -12.72 2.26
CA LYS A 145 -6.47 -12.12 3.54
C LYS A 145 -5.09 -12.62 3.95
N LEU A 146 -4.86 -13.93 3.86
CA LEU A 146 -3.57 -14.53 4.20
C LEU A 146 -2.44 -14.03 3.27
N GLU A 147 -2.70 -13.94 1.97
CA GLU A 147 -1.74 -13.41 0.98
C GLU A 147 -1.41 -11.94 1.24
N ILE A 148 -2.40 -11.12 1.58
CA ILE A 148 -2.20 -9.71 1.93
C ILE A 148 -1.39 -9.60 3.22
N ASP A 149 -1.70 -10.39 4.25
CA ASP A 149 -0.97 -10.35 5.51
C ASP A 149 0.48 -10.82 5.34
N LEU A 150 0.73 -11.82 4.49
CA LEU A 150 2.06 -12.24 4.10
C LEU A 150 2.82 -11.12 3.38
N ALA A 151 2.18 -10.45 2.42
CA ALA A 151 2.77 -9.31 1.70
C ALA A 151 3.08 -8.14 2.65
N LYS A 152 2.20 -7.85 3.62
CA LYS A 152 2.47 -6.84 4.66
C LYS A 152 3.70 -7.19 5.49
N ILE A 153 3.82 -8.43 5.96
CA ILE A 153 4.99 -8.86 6.76
C ILE A 153 6.27 -8.69 5.96
N ARG A 154 6.28 -9.10 4.69
CA ARG A 154 7.45 -8.97 3.81
C ARG A 154 7.82 -7.53 3.51
N HIS A 155 6.84 -6.67 3.32
CA HIS A 155 7.08 -5.26 3.01
C HIS A 155 7.44 -4.43 4.25
N MET A 156 6.70 -4.60 5.35
CA MET A 156 6.90 -3.81 6.57
C MET A 156 7.95 -4.40 7.53
N GLY A 157 8.20 -5.71 7.49
CA GLY A 157 9.14 -6.37 8.39
C GLY A 157 10.53 -5.71 8.40
N PRO A 158 11.17 -5.47 7.25
CA PRO A 158 12.46 -4.78 7.18
C PRO A 158 12.43 -3.37 7.77
N ARG A 159 11.30 -2.64 7.66
CA ARG A 159 11.12 -1.30 8.24
C ARG A 159 11.04 -1.34 9.75
N ILE A 160 10.30 -2.31 10.30
CA ILE A 160 10.16 -2.51 11.74
C ILE A 160 11.51 -2.86 12.37
N TYR A 161 12.31 -3.72 11.73
CA TYR A 161 13.66 -4.05 12.20
C TYR A 161 14.57 -2.83 12.25
N ARG A 162 14.59 -2.05 11.19
CA ARG A 162 15.42 -0.85 11.10
C ARG A 162 15.05 0.17 12.17
N MET A 163 13.75 0.37 12.39
CA MET A 163 13.24 1.25 13.44
C MET A 163 13.70 0.76 14.83
N GLY A 164 13.62 -0.55 15.10
CA GLY A 164 14.08 -1.13 16.35
C GLY A 164 15.60 -0.97 16.56
N GLU A 165 16.41 -1.16 15.52
CA GLU A 165 17.86 -0.98 15.55
C GLU A 165 18.25 0.47 15.90
N MET A 166 17.59 1.44 15.29
CA MET A 166 17.88 2.86 15.55
C MET A 166 17.43 3.31 16.94
N LEU A 167 16.24 2.93 17.38
CA LEU A 167 15.78 3.22 18.74
C LEU A 167 16.69 2.60 19.83
N SER A 168 17.27 1.42 19.56
CA SER A 168 18.21 0.80 20.48
C SER A 168 19.57 1.50 20.52
N GLN A 169 20.00 2.13 19.43
CA GLN A 169 21.23 2.92 19.37
C GLN A 169 21.10 4.26 20.08
N GLU A 170 19.96 4.94 19.96
CA GLU A 170 19.68 6.22 20.63
C GLU A 170 19.49 6.06 22.15
N GLY A 171 18.92 4.92 22.61
CA GLY A 171 18.76 4.61 24.03
C GLY A 171 20.00 4.06 24.73
N GLY A 172 21.10 3.89 24.04
CA GLY A 172 22.34 3.28 24.52
C GLY A 172 23.27 4.21 25.26
N GLY A 173 22.89 4.67 26.45
CA GLY A 173 23.87 5.13 27.46
C GLY A 173 24.81 3.98 27.86
N ILE A 174 26.08 4.34 28.21
CA ILE A 174 27.13 3.41 28.63
C ILE A 174 26.60 2.51 29.78
N GLY A 175 26.20 1.27 29.45
CA GLY A 175 25.77 0.27 30.47
C GLY A 175 24.62 -0.65 30.08
N THR A 176 23.89 -0.42 29.00
CA THR A 176 22.72 -1.23 28.59
C THR A 176 22.97 -2.07 27.32
N ARG A 177 24.17 -2.61 27.18
CA ARG A 177 24.47 -3.61 26.13
C ARG A 177 23.76 -4.92 26.46
N GLY A 178 22.63 -5.21 25.84
CA GLY A 178 21.98 -6.53 25.94
C GLY A 178 20.48 -6.55 25.79
N GLY A 179 19.74 -5.52 26.22
CA GLY A 179 18.26 -5.54 26.20
C GLY A 179 17.67 -5.20 24.80
N GLY A 180 18.26 -4.26 24.08
CA GLY A 180 17.78 -3.82 22.77
C GLY A 180 18.00 -4.82 21.66
N GLU A 181 19.20 -5.41 21.57
CA GLU A 181 19.53 -6.45 20.57
C GLU A 181 18.70 -7.72 20.77
N SER A 182 18.44 -8.11 22.03
CA SER A 182 17.56 -9.24 22.35
C SER A 182 16.12 -9.00 21.87
N ASN A 183 15.58 -7.81 22.08
CA ASN A 183 14.22 -7.46 21.67
C ASN A 183 14.06 -7.44 20.13
N ILE A 184 15.05 -6.92 19.40
CA ILE A 184 15.07 -6.91 17.94
C ILE A 184 15.17 -8.32 17.38
N SER A 185 16.07 -9.15 17.98
CA SER A 185 16.23 -10.56 17.59
C SER A 185 14.94 -11.35 17.84
N MET A 186 14.27 -11.13 18.98
CA MET A 186 12.98 -11.72 19.29
C MET A 186 11.90 -11.31 18.31
N MET A 187 11.83 -10.03 17.96
CA MET A 187 10.90 -9.50 16.97
C MET A 187 11.12 -10.08 15.57
N ARG A 188 12.37 -10.19 15.13
CA ARG A 188 12.74 -10.87 13.88
C ARG A 188 12.28 -12.32 13.88
N SER A 189 12.55 -13.04 14.96
CA SER A 189 12.13 -14.43 15.11
C SER A 189 10.61 -14.57 15.06
N HIS A 190 9.89 -13.70 15.75
CA HIS A 190 8.41 -13.69 15.74
C HIS A 190 7.85 -13.44 14.34
N LEU A 191 8.32 -12.40 13.63
CA LEU A 191 7.85 -12.11 12.27
C LEU A 191 8.19 -13.24 11.28
N LYS A 192 9.34 -13.88 11.43
CA LYS A 192 9.70 -15.05 10.62
C LYS A 192 8.81 -16.26 10.90
N GLN A 193 8.46 -16.51 12.16
CA GLN A 193 7.51 -17.57 12.52
C GLN A 193 6.12 -17.28 11.96
N GLU A 194 5.66 -16.03 12.05
CA GLU A 194 4.38 -15.62 11.51
C GLU A 194 4.36 -15.74 9.97
N GLU A 195 5.42 -15.33 9.27
CA GLU A 195 5.56 -15.55 7.83
C GLU A 195 5.44 -17.03 7.47
N GLN A 196 6.16 -17.91 8.19
CA GLN A 196 6.11 -19.34 7.95
C GLN A 196 4.71 -19.93 8.22
N ARG A 197 4.00 -19.44 9.24
CA ARG A 197 2.62 -19.83 9.53
C ARG A 197 1.70 -19.47 8.37
N LEU A 198 1.77 -18.23 7.90
CA LEU A 198 0.95 -17.75 6.77
C LEU A 198 1.22 -18.54 5.50
N VAL A 199 2.49 -18.81 5.18
CA VAL A 199 2.87 -19.62 3.99
C VAL A 199 2.20 -21.00 4.07
N ARG A 200 2.24 -21.69 5.21
CA ARG A 200 1.60 -23.01 5.38
C ARG A 200 0.08 -22.95 5.18
N GLU A 201 -0.57 -21.94 5.77
CA GLU A 201 -2.02 -21.77 5.62
C GLU A 201 -2.41 -21.47 4.17
N ILE A 202 -1.60 -20.70 3.42
CA ILE A 202 -1.81 -20.45 1.99
C ILE A 202 -1.67 -21.75 1.18
N GLU A 203 -0.64 -22.56 1.47
CA GLU A 203 -0.44 -23.86 0.81
C GLU A 203 -1.64 -24.81 1.02
N GLU A 204 -2.22 -24.82 2.21
CA GLU A 204 -3.43 -25.61 2.50
C GLU A 204 -4.64 -25.12 1.68
N CYS A 205 -4.83 -23.80 1.58
CA CYS A 205 -5.87 -23.22 0.74
C CYS A 205 -5.66 -23.60 -0.75
N GLN A 206 -4.41 -23.53 -1.23
CA GLN A 206 -4.06 -23.88 -2.60
C GLN A 206 -4.29 -25.37 -2.92
N LYS A 207 -3.95 -26.29 -2.00
CA LYS A 207 -4.25 -27.73 -2.15
C LYS A 207 -5.75 -27.95 -2.32
N THR A 208 -6.56 -27.30 -1.51
CA THR A 208 -8.03 -27.41 -1.60
C THR A 208 -8.54 -26.92 -2.96
N LYS A 209 -8.03 -25.79 -3.46
CA LYS A 209 -8.38 -25.25 -4.78
C LYS A 209 -7.97 -26.18 -5.92
N GLU A 210 -6.79 -26.79 -5.82
CA GLU A 210 -6.31 -27.72 -6.84
C GLU A 210 -7.19 -28.96 -6.93
N LEU A 211 -7.64 -29.54 -5.81
CA LEU A 211 -8.59 -30.61 -5.78
C LEU A 211 -9.93 -30.21 -6.44
N GLN A 212 -10.45 -29.03 -6.14
CA GLN A 212 -11.66 -28.50 -6.78
C GLN A 212 -11.49 -28.30 -8.28
N LYS A 213 -10.31 -27.90 -8.73
CA LYS A 213 -9.97 -27.75 -10.15
C LYS A 213 -9.92 -29.08 -10.85
N GLN A 214 -9.29 -30.08 -10.25
CA GLN A 214 -9.26 -31.46 -10.78
C GLN A 214 -10.66 -32.04 -10.93
N ASP A 215 -11.53 -31.84 -9.95
CA ASP A 215 -12.93 -32.25 -10.02
C ASP A 215 -13.69 -31.60 -11.19
N ARG A 216 -13.48 -30.31 -11.41
CA ARG A 216 -14.05 -29.58 -12.56
C ARG A 216 -13.58 -30.17 -13.89
N VAL A 217 -12.29 -30.45 -14.00
CA VAL A 217 -11.70 -31.10 -15.20
C VAL A 217 -12.31 -32.49 -15.42
N LYS A 218 -12.43 -33.33 -14.36
CA LYS A 218 -13.06 -34.65 -14.44
C LYS A 218 -14.52 -34.57 -14.92
N ARG A 219 -15.26 -33.53 -14.54
CA ARG A 219 -16.63 -33.27 -15.00
C ARG A 219 -16.70 -32.64 -16.40
N GLY A 220 -15.56 -32.46 -17.09
CA GLY A 220 -15.51 -31.89 -18.43
C GLY A 220 -15.78 -30.36 -18.48
N LEU A 221 -15.78 -29.68 -17.34
CA LEU A 221 -16.00 -28.24 -17.26
C LEU A 221 -14.70 -27.47 -17.62
N ARG A 222 -14.77 -26.68 -18.67
CA ARG A 222 -13.67 -25.81 -19.07
C ARG A 222 -13.83 -24.45 -18.40
N THR A 223 -12.69 -23.82 -18.01
CA THR A 223 -12.66 -22.49 -17.42
C THR A 223 -11.95 -21.54 -18.35
N VAL A 224 -12.54 -20.36 -18.57
CA VAL A 224 -11.98 -19.23 -19.31
C VAL A 224 -11.75 -18.08 -18.33
N ALA A 225 -10.55 -17.54 -18.28
CA ALA A 225 -10.22 -16.39 -17.44
C ALA A 225 -10.31 -15.10 -18.26
N ILE A 226 -10.92 -14.06 -17.67
CA ILE A 226 -10.91 -12.69 -18.20
C ILE A 226 -9.73 -11.98 -17.56
N VAL A 227 -8.75 -11.53 -18.36
CA VAL A 227 -7.56 -10.84 -17.90
C VAL A 227 -7.47 -9.44 -18.51
N GLY A 228 -6.89 -8.51 -17.79
CA GLY A 228 -6.69 -7.11 -18.22
C GLY A 228 -6.41 -6.18 -17.06
N TYR A 229 -6.15 -4.91 -17.37
CA TYR A 229 -5.89 -3.89 -16.36
C TYR A 229 -7.07 -3.66 -15.43
N THR A 230 -6.80 -3.02 -14.28
CA THR A 230 -7.86 -2.56 -13.36
C THR A 230 -8.81 -1.59 -14.09
N ASN A 231 -10.08 -1.63 -13.74
CA ASN A 231 -11.13 -0.74 -14.25
C ASN A 231 -11.36 -0.74 -15.78
N VAL A 232 -11.00 -1.81 -16.50
CA VAL A 232 -11.28 -1.97 -17.95
C VAL A 232 -12.60 -2.70 -18.24
N GLY A 233 -13.43 -2.94 -17.23
CA GLY A 233 -14.73 -3.55 -17.40
C GLY A 233 -14.76 -5.09 -17.35
N LYS A 234 -13.75 -5.79 -16.80
CA LYS A 234 -13.71 -7.26 -16.70
C LYS A 234 -14.93 -7.84 -16.00
N SER A 235 -15.28 -7.29 -14.83
CA SER A 235 -16.45 -7.74 -14.06
C SER A 235 -17.77 -7.43 -14.76
N ALA A 236 -17.85 -6.34 -15.54
CA ALA A 236 -19.00 -6.05 -16.38
C ALA A 236 -19.17 -7.09 -17.49
N ILE A 237 -18.08 -7.52 -18.12
CA ILE A 237 -18.09 -8.60 -19.12
C ILE A 237 -18.54 -9.91 -18.47
N LEU A 238 -18.04 -10.27 -17.28
CA LEU A 238 -18.47 -11.45 -16.56
C LEU A 238 -19.99 -11.43 -16.31
N ASN A 239 -20.54 -10.30 -15.85
CA ASN A 239 -21.96 -10.12 -15.62
C ASN A 239 -22.78 -10.30 -16.90
N ALA A 240 -22.35 -9.67 -17.99
CA ALA A 240 -23.02 -9.77 -19.28
C ALA A 240 -23.04 -11.19 -19.84
N LEU A 241 -21.97 -11.95 -19.62
CA LEU A 241 -21.85 -13.33 -20.12
C LEU A 241 -22.57 -14.38 -19.25
N THR A 242 -22.71 -14.14 -17.95
CA THR A 242 -23.15 -15.20 -17.01
C THR A 242 -24.45 -14.89 -16.29
N ASN A 243 -25.13 -13.79 -16.60
CA ASN A 243 -26.33 -13.31 -15.92
C ASN A 243 -26.19 -13.24 -14.38
N LYS A 244 -24.95 -13.11 -13.89
CA LYS A 244 -24.68 -12.88 -12.47
C LYS A 244 -24.66 -11.40 -12.19
N ASN A 245 -25.37 -10.97 -11.15
CA ASN A 245 -25.30 -9.60 -10.62
C ASN A 245 -24.06 -9.47 -9.71
N VAL A 246 -22.87 -9.57 -10.28
CA VAL A 246 -21.64 -9.27 -9.56
C VAL A 246 -21.53 -7.75 -9.43
N TYR A 247 -21.28 -7.28 -8.22
CA TYR A 247 -21.07 -5.86 -7.96
C TYR A 247 -19.93 -5.31 -8.84
N VAL A 248 -20.25 -4.33 -9.66
CA VAL A 248 -19.31 -3.60 -10.52
C VAL A 248 -19.16 -2.21 -9.91
N ASP A 249 -17.94 -1.81 -9.58
CA ASP A 249 -17.62 -0.47 -9.10
C ASP A 249 -16.57 0.13 -10.05
N ASP A 250 -16.64 1.44 -10.26
CA ASP A 250 -15.63 2.19 -11.03
C ASP A 250 -14.32 2.41 -10.25
N LYS A 251 -14.17 1.73 -9.10
CA LYS A 251 -12.96 1.78 -8.29
C LYS A 251 -11.92 0.79 -8.77
N LEU A 252 -10.64 1.17 -8.59
CA LEU A 252 -9.52 0.27 -8.82
C LEU A 252 -9.63 -0.93 -7.88
N PHE A 253 -9.29 -2.14 -8.35
CA PHE A 253 -9.35 -3.38 -7.56
C PHE A 253 -10.74 -3.72 -6.97
N ALA A 254 -11.83 -3.37 -7.68
CA ALA A 254 -13.18 -3.79 -7.30
C ALA A 254 -13.32 -5.31 -7.21
N THR A 255 -12.48 -6.06 -7.92
CA THR A 255 -12.37 -7.52 -7.85
C THR A 255 -11.00 -7.90 -7.33
N LEU A 256 -10.92 -8.36 -6.08
CA LEU A 256 -9.71 -8.93 -5.48
C LEU A 256 -9.78 -10.47 -5.46
N ASP A 257 -10.96 -11.01 -5.21
CA ASP A 257 -11.21 -12.45 -5.19
C ASP A 257 -11.68 -12.93 -6.56
N THR A 258 -11.15 -14.06 -7.01
CA THR A 258 -11.57 -14.69 -8.27
C THR A 258 -13.05 -15.04 -8.23
N ARG A 259 -13.86 -14.45 -9.10
CA ARG A 259 -15.29 -14.73 -9.22
C ARG A 259 -15.54 -15.63 -10.40
N ILE A 260 -16.34 -16.68 -10.22
CA ILE A 260 -16.64 -17.67 -11.27
C ILE A 260 -18.12 -17.62 -11.60
N GLY A 261 -18.44 -17.49 -12.89
CA GLY A 261 -19.79 -17.57 -13.44
C GLY A 261 -19.94 -18.73 -14.41
N ASN A 262 -21.17 -19.24 -14.57
CA ASN A 262 -21.51 -20.29 -15.54
C ASN A 262 -21.99 -19.63 -16.84
N LEU A 263 -21.37 -19.97 -17.95
CA LEU A 263 -21.79 -19.59 -19.30
C LEU A 263 -22.29 -20.79 -20.04
N TYR A 264 -23.57 -20.82 -20.41
CA TYR A 264 -24.14 -21.83 -21.28
C TYR A 264 -23.88 -21.50 -22.74
N LEU A 265 -23.36 -22.46 -23.49
CA LEU A 265 -23.05 -22.36 -24.93
C LEU A 265 -24.06 -23.15 -25.74
N PRO A 266 -25.15 -22.53 -26.29
CA PRO A 266 -26.25 -23.25 -26.96
C PRO A 266 -25.81 -24.07 -28.14
N LYS A 267 -24.85 -23.56 -28.94
CA LYS A 267 -24.37 -24.21 -30.18
C LYS A 267 -23.75 -25.58 -29.93
N ILE A 268 -23.18 -25.82 -28.78
CA ILE A 268 -22.49 -27.09 -28.45
C ILE A 268 -23.11 -27.78 -27.23
N ASN A 269 -24.22 -27.24 -26.72
CA ASN A 269 -24.94 -27.72 -25.54
C ASN A 269 -24.02 -28.05 -24.36
N LYS A 270 -23.12 -27.10 -24.01
CA LYS A 270 -22.15 -27.24 -22.90
C LYS A 270 -22.13 -26.02 -22.02
N ILE A 271 -21.75 -26.23 -20.75
CA ILE A 271 -21.48 -25.19 -19.79
C ILE A 271 -19.96 -24.93 -19.74
N CYS A 272 -19.59 -23.70 -19.79
CA CYS A 272 -18.23 -23.20 -19.57
C CYS A 272 -18.23 -22.34 -18.32
N LEU A 273 -17.14 -22.38 -17.54
CA LEU A 273 -16.91 -21.48 -16.41
C LEU A 273 -16.16 -20.25 -16.91
N VAL A 274 -16.65 -19.08 -16.55
CA VAL A 274 -15.95 -17.81 -16.82
C VAL A 274 -15.47 -17.24 -15.48
N SER A 275 -14.19 -16.92 -15.40
CA SER A 275 -13.54 -16.43 -14.19
C SER A 275 -13.09 -14.99 -14.41
N ASP A 276 -13.49 -14.08 -13.52
CA ASP A 276 -12.90 -12.74 -13.40
C ASP A 276 -11.61 -12.84 -12.60
N THR A 277 -10.61 -12.04 -12.96
CA THR A 277 -9.31 -12.00 -12.27
C THR A 277 -9.02 -10.59 -11.73
N ILE A 278 -8.10 -10.52 -10.78
CA ILE A 278 -7.55 -9.25 -10.34
C ILE A 278 -7.00 -8.50 -11.57
N GLY A 279 -7.24 -7.18 -11.62
CA GLY A 279 -6.70 -6.35 -12.70
C GLY A 279 -5.21 -6.13 -12.55
N PHE A 280 -4.50 -6.07 -13.67
CA PHE A 280 -3.11 -5.64 -13.68
C PHE A 280 -3.01 -4.15 -13.34
N ILE A 281 -1.90 -3.77 -12.67
CA ILE A 281 -1.51 -2.40 -12.39
C ILE A 281 -0.06 -2.22 -12.82
N GLU A 282 0.34 -1.02 -13.18
CA GLU A 282 1.74 -0.73 -13.50
C GLU A 282 2.60 -0.75 -12.23
N ASP A 283 3.83 -1.21 -12.34
CA ASP A 283 4.87 -1.22 -11.28
C ASP A 283 4.48 -2.03 -10.01
N LEU A 284 3.88 -3.21 -10.19
CA LEU A 284 3.72 -4.22 -9.14
C LEU A 284 4.46 -5.49 -9.49
#